data_d8b7cf4bd183afce7888af20307eae4e
#
_entry.id   d8b7cf4bd183afce7888af20307eae4e
#
_cell.length_a   1.000
_cell.length_b   1.000
_cell.length_c   1.000
_cell.angle_alpha   90.00
_cell.angle_beta   90.00
_cell.angle_gamma   90.00
#
_symmetry.space_group_name_H-M   'P 1'
#
loop_
_entity.id
_entity.type
_entity.pdbx_description
1 polymer ?
#
loop_
_entity_poly.entity_id
_entity_poly.type
_entity_poly.pdbx_seq_one_letter_code
_entity_poly.pdbx_strand_id
1 'polypeptide(L)'
;MLIGRSVPKIEGLVAVTGLSPLIRCSIVIGDPGLISAFVEMWQRETNTFHLPIGELMITLDDVLSLLHLPISDAFHSFHALYVDKAIFLLIELLEVSAEEARAETTRSRGAYVRLGWVRDIYEMRCQARRWVVAAHAYLLHLAFHELGQSGGYAWGVVALVHMYDQFDEASRTTTRQIGGYLTLLQCWIYEHFPSVHQCVTDDVYEETSPRASRWLTMKAHMKGITGASYRARCDTLTVTN
;
A
#
# COMPACT_ATOMS: atom_id res chain seq x y z
N MET A 1 6.49 1.72 -9.42
CA MET A 1 5.74 1.47 -10.68
C MET A 1 4.94 0.20 -10.46
N LEU A 2 3.62 0.34 -10.40
CA LEU A 2 2.70 -0.77 -10.06
C LEU A 2 2.61 -1.77 -11.23
N ILE A 3 2.31 -3.03 -10.89
CA ILE A 3 1.89 -4.03 -11.87
C ILE A 3 0.62 -3.50 -12.52
N GLY A 4 0.56 -3.41 -13.85
CA GLY A 4 -0.62 -2.99 -14.59
C GLY A 4 -1.86 -3.86 -14.30
N ARG A 5 -2.97 -3.64 -15.02
CA ARG A 5 -4.20 -4.45 -14.85
C ARG A 5 -3.87 -5.94 -14.81
N SER A 6 -4.39 -6.62 -13.80
CA SER A 6 -4.19 -8.06 -13.64
C SER A 6 -4.87 -8.84 -14.78
N VAL A 7 -4.33 -9.99 -15.08
CA VAL A 7 -4.93 -10.90 -16.06
C VAL A 7 -6.21 -11.50 -15.44
N PRO A 8 -7.35 -11.65 -16.17
CA PRO A 8 -8.61 -12.16 -15.62
C PRO A 8 -8.51 -13.47 -14.82
N LYS A 9 -7.56 -14.35 -15.19
CA LYS A 9 -7.29 -15.58 -14.43
C LYS A 9 -6.70 -15.33 -13.05
N ILE A 10 -5.93 -14.26 -12.88
CA ILE A 10 -5.36 -13.85 -11.59
C ILE A 10 -6.42 -13.18 -10.74
N GLU A 11 -7.31 -12.37 -11.33
CA GLU A 11 -8.43 -11.75 -10.62
C GLU A 11 -9.32 -12.78 -9.94
N GLY A 12 -9.63 -13.90 -10.62
CA GLY A 12 -10.37 -15.00 -10.03
C GLY A 12 -9.67 -15.67 -8.85
N LEU A 13 -8.35 -15.80 -8.90
CA LEU A 13 -7.56 -16.35 -7.78
C LEU A 13 -7.47 -15.37 -6.61
N VAL A 14 -7.34 -14.09 -6.89
CA VAL A 14 -7.32 -13.04 -5.85
C VAL A 14 -8.69 -12.88 -5.21
N ALA A 15 -9.78 -13.09 -5.95
CA ALA A 15 -11.14 -12.99 -5.41
C ALA A 15 -11.39 -13.94 -4.23
N VAL A 16 -10.82 -15.14 -4.27
CA VAL A 16 -10.93 -16.14 -3.20
C VAL A 16 -10.27 -15.69 -1.90
N THR A 17 -9.31 -14.76 -1.96
CA THR A 17 -8.56 -14.27 -0.79
C THR A 17 -9.25 -13.09 -0.08
N GLY A 18 -10.35 -12.57 -0.59
CA GLY A 18 -10.99 -11.34 -0.08
C GLY A 18 -10.26 -10.05 -0.46
N LEU A 19 -9.15 -10.12 -1.21
CA LEU A 19 -8.33 -8.97 -1.59
C LEU A 19 -8.68 -8.36 -2.96
N SER A 20 -9.78 -8.81 -3.58
CA SER A 20 -10.29 -8.23 -4.84
C SER A 20 -10.43 -6.71 -4.83
N PRO A 21 -10.85 -6.07 -3.74
CA PRO A 21 -10.96 -4.61 -3.70
C PRO A 21 -9.63 -3.93 -3.99
N LEU A 22 -8.49 -4.50 -3.57
CA LEU A 22 -7.17 -3.93 -3.80
C LEU A 22 -6.79 -3.84 -5.29
N ILE A 23 -7.32 -4.74 -6.13
CA ILE A 23 -7.10 -4.68 -7.58
C ILE A 23 -7.68 -3.38 -8.16
N ARG A 24 -8.84 -2.96 -7.65
CA ARG A 24 -9.53 -1.74 -8.09
C ARG A 24 -8.91 -0.47 -7.51
N CYS A 25 -8.36 -0.57 -6.29
CA CYS A 25 -7.76 0.55 -5.57
C CYS A 25 -6.30 0.83 -5.95
N SER A 26 -5.70 0.10 -6.90
CA SER A 26 -4.31 0.31 -7.29
C SER A 26 -4.11 1.68 -7.89
N ILE A 27 -3.58 2.62 -7.11
CA ILE A 27 -3.10 3.90 -7.66
C ILE A 27 -1.90 3.62 -8.56
N VAL A 28 -2.07 3.91 -9.84
CA VAL A 28 -1.04 3.67 -10.86
C VAL A 28 0.20 4.56 -10.64
N ILE A 29 0.00 5.72 -9.99
CA ILE A 29 1.07 6.69 -9.77
C ILE A 29 0.92 7.27 -8.36
N GLY A 30 1.85 6.90 -7.47
CA GLY A 30 1.97 7.57 -6.17
C GLY A 30 2.56 8.97 -6.31
N ASP A 31 2.13 9.89 -5.46
CA ASP A 31 2.75 11.22 -5.33
C ASP A 31 3.75 11.24 -4.17
N PRO A 32 5.06 11.08 -4.44
CA PRO A 32 6.07 11.02 -3.39
C PRO A 32 6.17 12.32 -2.59
N GLY A 33 5.90 13.47 -3.21
CA GLY A 33 5.93 14.77 -2.56
C GLY A 33 4.82 14.92 -1.53
N LEU A 34 3.60 14.53 -1.91
CA LEU A 34 2.44 14.53 -1.02
C LEU A 34 2.62 13.57 0.16
N ILE A 35 3.05 12.33 -0.14
CA ILE A 35 3.30 11.31 0.87
C ILE A 35 4.38 11.77 1.85
N SER A 36 5.52 12.30 1.35
CA SER A 36 6.60 12.81 2.19
C SER A 36 6.12 13.94 3.10
N ALA A 37 5.34 14.89 2.59
CA ALA A 37 4.82 16.00 3.38
C ALA A 37 3.96 15.55 4.56
N PHE A 38 3.12 14.52 4.37
CA PHE A 38 2.29 13.98 5.46
C PHE A 38 3.09 13.14 6.43
N VAL A 39 4.03 12.32 5.96
CA VAL A 39 4.87 11.50 6.84
C VAL A 39 5.77 12.37 7.73
N GLU A 40 6.21 13.54 7.27
CA GLU A 40 6.94 14.50 8.08
C GLU A 40 6.10 15.07 9.27
N MET A 41 4.78 14.99 9.19
CA MET A 41 3.85 15.42 10.25
C MET A 41 3.44 14.29 11.19
N TRP A 42 3.95 13.06 10.96
CA TRP A 42 3.64 11.91 11.80
C TRP A 42 4.30 12.02 13.17
N GLN A 43 3.50 11.83 14.22
CA GLN A 43 3.94 11.78 15.61
C GLN A 43 3.81 10.35 16.12
N ARG A 44 4.96 9.74 16.36
CA ARG A 44 5.04 8.34 16.78
C ARG A 44 4.45 8.10 18.17
N GLU A 45 4.59 9.08 19.07
CA GLU A 45 4.14 8.96 20.46
C GLU A 45 2.62 8.84 20.58
N THR A 46 1.90 9.43 19.62
CA THR A 46 0.44 9.47 19.57
C THR A 46 -0.15 8.65 18.43
N ASN A 47 0.67 8.20 17.50
CA ASN A 47 0.26 7.56 16.24
C ASN A 47 -0.71 8.43 15.42
N THR A 48 -0.44 9.74 15.36
CA THR A 48 -1.27 10.73 14.68
C THR A 48 -0.46 11.63 13.76
N PHE A 49 -1.12 12.25 12.79
CA PHE A 49 -0.58 13.38 12.04
C PHE A 49 -0.85 14.68 12.79
N HIS A 50 0.19 15.44 13.07
CA HIS A 50 0.10 16.72 13.75
C HIS A 50 -0.09 17.83 12.70
N LEU A 51 -1.32 18.28 12.55
CA LEU A 51 -1.73 19.31 11.60
C LEU A 51 -2.16 20.57 12.32
N PRO A 52 -2.16 21.75 11.68
CA PRO A 52 -2.65 23.00 12.30
C PRO A 52 -4.10 22.93 12.79
N ILE A 53 -4.89 22.03 12.20
CA ILE A 53 -6.28 21.79 12.56
C ILE A 53 -6.46 20.80 13.72
N GLY A 54 -5.38 20.20 14.20
CA GLY A 54 -5.38 19.21 15.27
C GLY A 54 -4.66 17.92 14.91
N GLU A 55 -4.75 16.95 15.80
CA GLU A 55 -4.21 15.61 15.60
C GLU A 55 -5.23 14.70 14.92
N LEU A 56 -4.83 14.11 13.83
CA LEU A 56 -5.68 13.22 13.02
C LEU A 56 -4.97 11.89 12.76
N MET A 57 -5.77 10.84 12.64
CA MET A 57 -5.26 9.49 12.35
C MET A 57 -6.12 8.82 11.28
N ILE A 58 -5.52 7.86 10.58
CA ILE A 58 -6.27 6.96 9.71
C ILE A 58 -6.90 5.88 10.59
N THR A 59 -8.18 5.67 10.45
CA THR A 59 -8.95 4.73 11.29
C THR A 59 -9.25 3.42 10.53
N LEU A 60 -9.76 2.42 11.24
CA LEU A 60 -10.28 1.22 10.60
C LEU A 60 -11.50 1.50 9.73
N ASP A 61 -12.30 2.50 10.10
CA ASP A 61 -13.45 2.93 9.28
C ASP A 61 -12.97 3.54 7.96
N ASP A 62 -11.85 4.29 7.95
CA ASP A 62 -11.22 4.76 6.73
C ASP A 62 -10.76 3.60 5.85
N VAL A 63 -10.12 2.59 6.46
CA VAL A 63 -9.67 1.40 5.73
C VAL A 63 -10.86 0.66 5.11
N LEU A 64 -11.92 0.44 5.89
CA LEU A 64 -13.13 -0.21 5.40
C LEU A 64 -13.77 0.59 4.26
N SER A 65 -13.91 1.91 4.43
CA SER A 65 -14.56 2.79 3.45
C SER A 65 -13.73 2.95 2.18
N LEU A 66 -12.42 3.19 2.33
CA LEU A 66 -11.53 3.47 1.20
C LEU A 66 -11.15 2.22 0.44
N LEU A 67 -10.93 1.09 1.12
CA LEU A 67 -10.36 -0.12 0.52
C LEU A 67 -11.33 -1.30 0.48
N HIS A 68 -12.46 -1.25 1.18
CA HIS A 68 -13.36 -2.39 1.39
C HIS A 68 -12.64 -3.64 1.91
N LEU A 69 -11.57 -3.46 2.67
CA LEU A 69 -10.88 -4.57 3.33
C LEU A 69 -11.61 -4.97 4.61
N PRO A 70 -11.74 -6.28 4.89
CA PRO A 70 -12.36 -6.74 6.13
C PRO A 70 -11.55 -6.26 7.35
N ILE A 71 -12.25 -5.69 8.33
CA ILE A 71 -11.68 -5.20 9.60
C ILE A 71 -12.08 -6.07 10.79
N SER A 72 -13.01 -6.99 10.59
CA SER A 72 -13.45 -8.00 11.55
C SER A 72 -13.14 -9.37 10.99
N ASP A 73 -12.56 -10.22 11.77
CA ASP A 73 -12.37 -11.66 11.59
C ASP A 73 -11.19 -12.15 12.43
N ALA A 74 -10.62 -13.32 12.14
CA ALA A 74 -9.54 -13.91 12.92
C ALA A 74 -8.29 -13.00 12.96
N PHE A 75 -7.89 -12.60 14.15
CA PHE A 75 -6.60 -11.95 14.37
C PHE A 75 -5.52 -13.03 14.49
N HIS A 76 -4.52 -12.96 13.64
CA HIS A 76 -3.28 -13.71 13.85
C HIS A 76 -2.22 -12.82 14.47
N SER A 77 -1.45 -13.38 15.40
CA SER A 77 -0.30 -12.68 15.95
C SER A 77 0.79 -12.60 14.87
N PHE A 78 1.09 -11.40 14.43
CA PHE A 78 2.21 -11.17 13.52
C PHE A 78 3.51 -11.27 14.30
N HIS A 79 4.33 -12.25 13.96
CA HIS A 79 5.72 -12.25 14.37
C HIS A 79 6.56 -11.63 13.27
N ALA A 80 7.46 -10.72 13.63
CA ALA A 80 8.42 -10.17 12.67
C ALA A 80 9.09 -11.32 11.89
N LEU A 81 9.05 -11.25 10.56
CA LEU A 81 9.68 -12.22 9.70
C LEU A 81 11.20 -12.11 9.82
N TYR A 82 11.84 -13.18 10.28
CA TYR A 82 13.28 -13.31 10.17
C TYR A 82 13.68 -13.60 8.71
N VAL A 83 14.89 -13.16 8.34
CA VAL A 83 15.39 -13.27 6.95
C VAL A 83 15.31 -14.72 6.43
N ASP A 84 15.64 -15.72 7.25
CA ASP A 84 15.59 -17.12 6.84
C ASP A 84 14.17 -17.58 6.51
N LYS A 85 13.18 -17.15 7.30
CA LYS A 85 11.76 -17.44 7.02
C LYS A 85 11.29 -16.71 5.76
N ALA A 86 11.71 -15.48 5.55
CA ALA A 86 11.40 -14.75 4.33
C ALA A 86 11.98 -15.45 3.08
N ILE A 87 13.24 -15.89 3.14
CA ILE A 87 13.87 -16.68 2.07
C ILE A 87 13.05 -17.94 1.76
N PHE A 88 12.64 -18.69 2.80
CA PHE A 88 11.83 -19.90 2.63
C PHE A 88 10.50 -19.59 1.92
N LEU A 89 9.78 -18.53 2.37
CA LEU A 89 8.51 -18.11 1.76
C LEU A 89 8.68 -17.66 0.30
N LEU A 90 9.75 -16.95 -0.02
CA LEU A 90 10.02 -16.53 -1.40
C LEU A 90 10.24 -17.73 -2.32
N ILE A 91 10.96 -18.77 -1.83
CA ILE A 91 11.16 -20.01 -2.58
C ILE A 91 9.83 -20.73 -2.78
N GLU A 92 9.04 -20.88 -1.73
CA GLU A 92 7.77 -21.61 -1.76
C GLU A 92 6.70 -20.91 -2.60
N LEU A 93 6.51 -19.60 -2.40
CA LEU A 93 5.42 -18.86 -3.02
C LEU A 93 5.73 -18.38 -4.44
N LEU A 94 6.97 -18.00 -4.72
CA LEU A 94 7.39 -17.43 -6.00
C LEU A 94 8.16 -18.42 -6.87
N GLU A 95 8.49 -19.61 -6.33
CA GLU A 95 9.28 -20.64 -7.02
C GLU A 95 10.61 -20.09 -7.56
N VAL A 96 11.24 -19.21 -6.80
CA VAL A 96 12.58 -18.70 -7.10
C VAL A 96 13.65 -19.60 -6.49
N SER A 97 14.88 -19.52 -6.97
CA SER A 97 15.99 -20.26 -6.38
C SER A 97 16.35 -19.72 -4.99
N ALA A 98 16.94 -20.56 -4.13
CA ALA A 98 17.45 -20.14 -2.83
C ALA A 98 18.53 -19.04 -2.95
N GLU A 99 19.31 -19.08 -4.02
CA GLU A 99 20.33 -18.07 -4.33
C GLU A 99 19.70 -16.72 -4.65
N GLU A 100 18.67 -16.71 -5.48
CA GLU A 100 17.93 -15.51 -5.87
C GLU A 100 17.20 -14.88 -4.67
N ALA A 101 16.54 -15.69 -3.84
CA ALA A 101 15.87 -15.24 -2.63
C ALA A 101 16.85 -14.61 -1.62
N ARG A 102 18.04 -15.23 -1.43
CA ARG A 102 19.09 -14.66 -0.58
C ARG A 102 19.68 -13.37 -1.13
N ALA A 103 19.90 -13.31 -2.44
CA ALA A 103 20.40 -12.09 -3.08
C ALA A 103 19.42 -10.92 -2.92
N GLU A 104 18.12 -11.18 -3.05
CA GLU A 104 17.10 -10.15 -2.88
C GLU A 104 17.00 -9.66 -1.44
N THR A 105 16.93 -10.55 -0.45
CA THR A 105 16.88 -10.19 0.98
C THR A 105 18.15 -9.49 1.45
N THR A 106 19.32 -9.87 0.94
CA THR A 106 20.59 -9.17 1.19
C THR A 106 20.57 -7.76 0.62
N ARG A 107 20.08 -7.59 -0.63
CA ARG A 107 19.99 -6.29 -1.30
C ARG A 107 18.99 -5.37 -0.61
N SER A 108 17.90 -5.92 -0.08
CA SER A 108 16.87 -5.19 0.66
C SER A 108 17.23 -4.97 2.13
N ARG A 109 18.34 -5.52 2.60
CA ARG A 109 18.88 -5.43 3.97
C ARG A 109 17.92 -5.95 5.04
N GLY A 110 17.18 -7.02 4.77
CA GLY A 110 16.24 -7.61 5.71
C GLY A 110 15.23 -8.54 5.06
N ALA A 111 14.15 -8.83 5.78
CA ALA A 111 13.03 -9.65 5.30
C ALA A 111 12.11 -8.88 4.35
N TYR A 112 12.67 -8.07 3.47
CA TYR A 112 11.95 -7.22 2.51
C TYR A 112 12.26 -7.65 1.08
N VAL A 113 11.40 -7.25 0.16
CA VAL A 113 11.58 -7.46 -1.28
C VAL A 113 11.29 -6.17 -2.04
N ARG A 114 12.05 -5.94 -3.11
CA ARG A 114 11.83 -4.76 -3.96
C ARG A 114 10.62 -4.98 -4.88
N LEU A 115 9.72 -4.03 -4.93
CA LEU A 115 8.53 -4.10 -5.78
C LEU A 115 8.85 -4.36 -7.26
N GLY A 116 9.94 -3.76 -7.75
CA GLY A 116 10.40 -3.99 -9.12
C GLY A 116 10.76 -5.47 -9.37
N TRP A 117 11.44 -6.12 -8.42
CA TRP A 117 11.80 -7.53 -8.53
C TRP A 117 10.56 -8.43 -8.49
N VAL A 118 9.61 -8.16 -7.58
CA VAL A 118 8.34 -8.91 -7.52
C VAL A 118 7.54 -8.78 -8.80
N ARG A 119 7.50 -7.58 -9.40
CA ARG A 119 6.86 -7.34 -10.70
C ARG A 119 7.51 -8.16 -11.81
N ASP A 120 8.84 -8.18 -11.87
CA ASP A 120 9.57 -8.91 -12.90
C ASP A 120 9.27 -10.42 -12.80
N ILE A 121 9.16 -10.96 -11.58
CA ILE A 121 8.70 -12.33 -11.34
C ILE A 121 7.27 -12.52 -11.81
N TYR A 122 6.35 -11.62 -11.44
CA TYR A 122 4.96 -11.67 -11.88
C TYR A 122 4.86 -11.77 -13.41
N GLU A 123 5.55 -10.88 -14.15
CA GLU A 123 5.54 -10.87 -15.61
C GLU A 123 6.07 -12.18 -16.20
N MET A 124 7.19 -12.68 -15.66
CA MET A 124 7.78 -13.94 -16.06
C MET A 124 6.83 -15.13 -15.83
N ARG A 125 6.17 -15.19 -14.66
CA ARG A 125 5.23 -16.27 -14.32
C ARG A 125 3.96 -16.20 -15.17
N CYS A 126 3.48 -15.00 -15.50
CA CYS A 126 2.37 -14.81 -16.45
C CYS A 126 2.73 -15.35 -17.85
N GLN A 127 3.92 -15.04 -18.37
CA GLN A 127 4.41 -15.55 -19.66
C GLN A 127 4.52 -17.09 -19.66
N ALA A 128 4.99 -17.66 -18.54
CA ALA A 128 5.07 -19.11 -18.35
C ALA A 128 3.72 -19.77 -18.03
N ARG A 129 2.62 -19.02 -17.96
CA ARG A 129 1.26 -19.47 -17.57
C ARG A 129 1.19 -20.14 -16.18
N ARG A 130 2.10 -19.77 -15.28
CA ARG A 130 2.15 -20.24 -13.89
C ARG A 130 1.24 -19.34 -13.04
N TRP A 131 -0.08 -19.45 -13.25
CA TRP A 131 -1.06 -18.49 -12.74
C TRP A 131 -1.12 -18.38 -11.22
N VAL A 132 -0.97 -19.49 -10.50
CA VAL A 132 -0.95 -19.50 -9.03
C VAL A 132 0.23 -18.71 -8.50
N VAL A 133 1.43 -18.98 -9.02
CA VAL A 133 2.66 -18.28 -8.62
C VAL A 133 2.61 -16.81 -9.01
N ALA A 134 2.05 -16.51 -10.20
CA ALA A 134 1.82 -15.14 -10.62
C ALA A 134 0.83 -14.42 -9.69
N ALA A 135 -0.22 -15.09 -9.22
CA ALA A 135 -1.14 -14.54 -8.22
C ALA A 135 -0.45 -14.27 -6.88
N HIS A 136 0.43 -15.17 -6.42
CA HIS A 136 1.25 -14.93 -5.23
C HIS A 136 2.15 -13.70 -5.39
N ALA A 137 2.85 -13.57 -6.52
CA ALA A 137 3.68 -12.40 -6.80
C ALA A 137 2.82 -11.11 -6.87
N TYR A 138 1.64 -11.19 -7.48
CA TYR A 138 0.70 -10.07 -7.54
C TYR A 138 0.22 -9.64 -6.15
N LEU A 139 -0.19 -10.58 -5.31
CA LEU A 139 -0.63 -10.32 -3.95
C LEU A 139 0.51 -9.81 -3.07
N LEU A 140 1.72 -10.37 -3.20
CA LEU A 140 2.89 -9.86 -2.52
C LEU A 140 3.22 -8.43 -2.95
N HIS A 141 3.02 -8.09 -4.22
CA HIS A 141 3.19 -6.73 -4.72
C HIS A 141 2.14 -5.76 -4.15
N LEU A 142 0.90 -6.22 -3.97
CA LEU A 142 -0.21 -5.41 -3.44
C LEU A 142 -0.18 -5.28 -1.91
N ALA A 143 0.08 -6.38 -1.20
CA ALA A 143 -0.19 -6.49 0.22
C ALA A 143 1.05 -6.71 1.12
N PHE A 144 2.22 -7.00 0.56
CA PHE A 144 3.48 -7.27 1.30
C PHE A 144 3.43 -8.41 2.33
N HIS A 145 2.35 -9.22 2.42
CA HIS A 145 2.17 -10.18 3.50
C HIS A 145 1.72 -11.60 3.11
N GLU A 146 1.83 -12.50 4.10
CA GLU A 146 1.63 -13.94 4.04
C GLU A 146 0.33 -14.37 3.34
N LEU A 147 0.47 -15.19 2.30
CA LEU A 147 -0.61 -15.70 1.44
C LEU A 147 -1.17 -17.05 1.88
N GLY A 148 -0.77 -17.56 3.04
CA GLY A 148 -1.02 -18.96 3.42
C GLY A 148 -2.46 -19.29 3.84
N GLN A 149 -3.26 -18.35 4.36
CA GLN A 149 -4.64 -18.58 4.83
C GLN A 149 -5.48 -17.30 4.71
N SER A 150 -5.87 -16.95 3.52
CA SER A 150 -6.42 -15.63 3.21
C SER A 150 -7.95 -15.46 3.32
N GLY A 151 -8.71 -16.53 3.43
CA GLY A 151 -10.16 -16.43 3.63
C GLY A 151 -10.53 -16.29 5.10
N GLY A 152 -11.05 -15.15 5.53
CA GLY A 152 -11.42 -14.88 6.92
C GLY A 152 -10.36 -14.14 7.73
N TYR A 153 -9.63 -13.22 7.10
CA TYR A 153 -8.55 -12.44 7.69
C TYR A 153 -8.92 -10.98 7.81
N ALA A 154 -8.62 -10.35 8.93
CA ALA A 154 -8.83 -8.91 9.14
C ALA A 154 -7.79 -8.07 8.38
N TRP A 155 -7.75 -8.18 7.06
CA TRP A 155 -6.77 -7.53 6.18
C TRP A 155 -6.68 -6.03 6.38
N GLY A 156 -7.79 -5.38 6.73
CA GLY A 156 -7.81 -3.95 7.00
C GLY A 156 -6.98 -3.57 8.21
N VAL A 157 -7.04 -4.36 9.27
CA VAL A 157 -6.23 -4.15 10.49
C VAL A 157 -4.75 -4.30 10.17
N VAL A 158 -4.39 -5.34 9.40
CA VAL A 158 -3.01 -5.60 8.99
C VAL A 158 -2.45 -4.46 8.16
N ALA A 159 -3.22 -3.99 7.18
CA ALA A 159 -2.80 -2.90 6.31
C ALA A 159 -2.55 -1.61 7.12
N LEU A 160 -3.41 -1.32 8.11
CA LEU A 160 -3.29 -0.14 8.96
C LEU A 160 -2.08 -0.24 9.90
N VAL A 161 -1.92 -1.36 10.61
CA VAL A 161 -0.79 -1.57 11.53
C VAL A 161 0.53 -1.50 10.77
N HIS A 162 0.64 -2.20 9.64
CA HIS A 162 1.85 -2.15 8.83
C HIS A 162 2.18 -0.74 8.34
N MET A 163 1.16 0.03 7.96
CA MET A 163 1.37 1.42 7.53
C MET A 163 1.87 2.30 8.68
N TYR A 164 1.36 2.12 9.89
CA TYR A 164 1.83 2.83 11.08
C TYR A 164 3.28 2.49 11.42
N ASP A 165 3.64 1.20 11.38
CA ASP A 165 5.04 0.76 11.56
C ASP A 165 5.97 1.42 10.54
N GLN A 166 5.53 1.58 9.28
CA GLN A 166 6.31 2.25 8.25
C GLN A 166 6.46 3.76 8.48
N PHE A 167 5.43 4.42 9.01
CA PHE A 167 5.52 5.83 9.40
C PHE A 167 6.48 6.02 10.57
N ASP A 168 6.43 5.13 11.56
CA ASP A 168 7.34 5.14 12.70
C ASP A 168 8.79 4.95 12.26
N GLU A 169 9.05 4.03 11.36
CA GLU A 169 10.39 3.81 10.82
C GLU A 169 10.86 5.01 10.00
N ALA A 170 10.00 5.58 9.16
CA ALA A 170 10.32 6.76 8.36
C ALA A 170 10.60 7.99 9.22
N SER A 171 9.95 8.12 10.40
CA SER A 171 10.20 9.21 11.34
C SER A 171 11.54 9.08 12.07
N ARG A 172 12.09 7.85 12.18
CA ARG A 172 13.38 7.58 12.85
C ARG A 172 14.59 7.73 11.94
N THR A 173 14.39 7.48 10.66
CA THR A 173 15.48 7.35 9.69
C THR A 173 15.32 8.39 8.60
N THR A 174 16.44 8.90 8.07
CA THR A 174 16.44 9.74 6.87
C THR A 174 16.18 8.90 5.60
N THR A 175 15.51 7.77 5.73
CA THR A 175 15.21 6.88 4.61
C THR A 175 14.20 7.54 3.66
N ARG A 176 14.55 7.56 2.38
CA ARG A 176 13.75 8.15 1.30
C ARG A 176 12.69 7.20 0.74
N GLN A 177 12.54 6.01 1.30
CA GLN A 177 11.59 4.99 0.84
C GLN A 177 10.66 4.62 2.00
N ILE A 178 9.39 4.91 1.81
CA ILE A 178 8.32 4.51 2.72
C ILE A 178 7.68 3.28 2.11
N GLY A 179 7.60 2.21 2.89
CA GLY A 179 6.85 1.00 2.54
C GLY A 179 5.37 1.12 2.92
N GLY A 180 4.67 0.01 2.83
CA GLY A 180 3.27 -0.07 3.21
C GLY A 180 2.29 0.27 2.10
N TYR A 181 1.01 0.30 2.42
CA TYR A 181 -0.06 0.51 1.46
C TYR A 181 -0.30 2.01 1.22
N LEU A 182 0.62 2.65 0.51
CA LEU A 182 0.63 4.11 0.25
C LEU A 182 -0.63 4.62 -0.45
N THR A 183 -1.34 3.73 -1.17
CA THR A 183 -2.66 4.04 -1.74
C THR A 183 -3.66 4.45 -0.65
N LEU A 184 -3.65 3.79 0.50
CA LEU A 184 -4.52 4.15 1.62
C LEU A 184 -4.24 5.57 2.10
N LEU A 185 -2.97 5.91 2.39
CA LEU A 185 -2.58 7.25 2.80
C LEU A 185 -2.97 8.29 1.76
N GLN A 186 -2.65 8.05 0.48
CA GLN A 186 -2.91 9.02 -0.58
C GLN A 186 -4.42 9.25 -0.78
N CYS A 187 -5.23 8.19 -0.76
CA CYS A 187 -6.68 8.33 -0.89
C CYS A 187 -7.30 8.97 0.35
N TRP A 188 -6.78 8.67 1.54
CA TRP A 188 -7.19 9.33 2.77
C TRP A 188 -6.91 10.85 2.73
N ILE A 189 -5.75 11.24 2.21
CA ILE A 189 -5.43 12.66 1.99
C ILE A 189 -6.41 13.29 1.01
N TYR A 190 -6.73 12.63 -0.09
CA TYR A 190 -7.67 13.14 -1.09
C TYR A 190 -9.09 13.31 -0.54
N GLU A 191 -9.50 12.41 0.35
CA GLU A 191 -10.82 12.44 0.97
C GLU A 191 -10.95 13.58 1.98
N HIS A 192 -9.94 13.75 2.83
CA HIS A 192 -10.01 14.64 3.98
C HIS A 192 -9.38 16.03 3.74
N PHE A 193 -8.48 16.15 2.76
CA PHE A 193 -7.73 17.39 2.49
C PHE A 193 -7.77 17.82 1.03
N PRO A 194 -8.96 18.06 0.45
CA PRO A 194 -9.08 18.41 -0.96
C PRO A 194 -8.38 19.73 -1.33
N SER A 195 -8.13 20.63 -0.36
CA SER A 195 -7.38 21.87 -0.55
C SER A 195 -5.87 21.67 -0.70
N VAL A 196 -5.34 20.56 -0.21
CA VAL A 196 -3.90 20.26 -0.28
C VAL A 196 -3.51 19.75 -1.66
N HIS A 197 -4.37 18.96 -2.29
CA HIS A 197 -4.13 18.38 -3.62
C HIS A 197 -5.34 18.55 -4.53
N GLN A 198 -5.10 18.90 -5.80
CA GLN A 198 -6.17 18.88 -6.81
C GLN A 198 -6.46 17.42 -7.20
N CYS A 199 -7.59 16.94 -6.75
CA CYS A 199 -8.04 15.58 -7.04
C CYS A 199 -9.00 15.59 -8.22
N VAL A 200 -8.91 14.57 -9.07
CA VAL A 200 -9.86 14.30 -10.14
C VAL A 200 -10.58 13.00 -9.83
N THR A 201 -11.89 13.03 -9.90
CA THR A 201 -12.73 11.85 -9.71
C THR A 201 -13.00 11.14 -11.03
N ASP A 202 -13.19 9.83 -10.97
CA ASP A 202 -13.65 9.03 -12.09
C ASP A 202 -15.18 9.19 -12.21
N ASP A 203 -15.66 9.66 -13.34
CA ASP A 203 -17.09 9.83 -13.62
C ASP A 203 -17.85 8.48 -13.71
N VAL A 204 -17.13 7.38 -13.83
CA VAL A 204 -17.67 6.01 -13.90
C VAL A 204 -17.66 5.30 -12.53
N TYR A 205 -17.27 6.02 -11.48
CA TYR A 205 -17.21 5.46 -10.12
C TYR A 205 -18.60 5.03 -9.64
N GLU A 206 -18.69 3.81 -9.11
CA GLU A 206 -19.90 3.28 -8.48
C GLU A 206 -19.72 3.24 -6.95
N GLU A 207 -20.72 3.70 -6.19
CA GLU A 207 -20.67 3.74 -4.71
C GLU A 207 -20.51 2.36 -4.05
N THR A 208 -20.79 1.28 -4.76
CA THR A 208 -20.55 -0.10 -4.34
C THR A 208 -19.07 -0.51 -4.42
N SER A 209 -18.24 0.32 -5.06
CA SER A 209 -16.79 0.11 -5.18
C SER A 209 -16.04 0.79 -4.04
N PRO A 210 -14.82 0.31 -3.71
CA PRO A 210 -13.97 1.00 -2.74
C PRO A 210 -13.80 2.48 -3.09
N ARG A 211 -13.95 3.37 -2.12
CA ARG A 211 -13.85 4.82 -2.36
C ARG A 211 -12.51 5.25 -2.94
N ALA A 212 -11.45 4.51 -2.64
CA ALA A 212 -10.13 4.78 -3.23
C ALA A 212 -10.14 4.64 -4.76
N SER A 213 -11.02 3.84 -5.35
CA SER A 213 -11.10 3.64 -6.80
C SER A 213 -11.70 4.83 -7.55
N ARG A 214 -12.32 5.78 -6.86
CA ARG A 214 -12.87 6.99 -7.47
C ARG A 214 -11.83 8.03 -7.85
N TRP A 215 -10.61 7.91 -7.32
CA TRP A 215 -9.57 8.91 -7.52
C TRP A 215 -8.69 8.59 -8.72
N LEU A 216 -8.65 9.51 -9.68
CA LEU A 216 -7.75 9.43 -10.82
C LEU A 216 -6.47 10.18 -10.51
N THR A 217 -5.34 9.47 -10.52
CA THR A 217 -4.01 10.07 -10.37
C THR A 217 -3.42 10.37 -11.73
N MET A 218 -3.19 11.65 -12.03
CA MET A 218 -2.56 12.08 -13.28
C MET A 218 -1.18 12.67 -13.01
N LYS A 219 -0.17 12.25 -13.78
CA LYS A 219 1.18 12.85 -13.72
C LYS A 219 1.17 14.35 -13.92
N ALA A 220 0.21 14.86 -14.68
CA ALA A 220 0.09 16.30 -14.94
C ALA A 220 -0.16 17.12 -13.67
N HIS A 221 -0.93 16.58 -12.71
CA HIS A 221 -1.26 17.26 -11.46
C HIS A 221 -0.12 17.25 -10.43
N MET A 222 0.84 16.34 -10.61
CA MET A 222 2.01 16.19 -9.72
C MET A 222 3.25 16.90 -10.27
N LYS A 223 3.21 17.35 -11.54
CA LYS A 223 4.37 17.94 -12.20
C LYS A 223 4.77 19.28 -11.58
N GLY A 224 5.98 19.32 -11.04
CA GLY A 224 6.54 20.54 -10.46
C GLY A 224 6.12 20.81 -9.00
N ILE A 225 5.27 19.96 -8.40
CA ILE A 225 4.91 20.09 -6.99
C ILE A 225 5.91 19.28 -6.16
N THR A 226 6.52 19.94 -5.18
CA THR A 226 7.49 19.34 -4.27
C THR A 226 6.86 19.06 -2.91
N GLY A 227 7.51 18.24 -2.07
CA GLY A 227 7.09 18.02 -0.69
C GLY A 227 6.98 19.33 0.11
N ALA A 228 7.89 20.27 -0.10
CA ALA A 228 7.85 21.59 0.53
C ALA A 228 6.60 22.39 0.12
N SER A 229 6.16 22.27 -1.14
CA SER A 229 4.94 22.94 -1.61
C SER A 229 3.69 22.33 -0.95
N TYR A 230 3.64 21.01 -0.80
CA TYR A 230 2.55 20.35 -0.07
C TYR A 230 2.58 20.70 1.41
N ARG A 231 3.78 20.73 2.03
CA ARG A 231 3.93 21.13 3.42
C ARG A 231 3.37 22.53 3.66
N ALA A 232 3.72 23.50 2.80
CA ALA A 232 3.20 24.85 2.89
C ALA A 232 1.66 24.92 2.79
N ARG A 233 1.04 24.03 1.98
CA ARG A 233 -0.43 23.95 1.92
C ARG A 233 -1.02 23.33 3.19
N CYS A 234 -0.39 22.32 3.75
CA CYS A 234 -0.80 21.74 5.02
C CYS A 234 -0.73 22.77 6.15
N ASP A 235 0.31 23.61 6.18
CA ASP A 235 0.50 24.65 7.19
C ASP A 235 -0.61 25.74 7.14
N THR A 236 -1.33 25.84 6.02
CA THR A 236 -2.47 26.79 5.84
C THR A 236 -3.84 26.17 6.11
N LEU A 237 -3.90 24.91 6.52
CA LEU A 237 -5.17 24.26 6.85
C LEU A 237 -5.87 24.96 8.01
N THR A 238 -7.17 25.17 7.86
CA THR A 238 -8.04 25.78 8.87
C THR A 238 -9.27 24.90 9.05
N VAL A 239 -9.79 24.88 10.26
CA VAL A 239 -11.08 24.24 10.53
C VAL A 239 -12.16 25.11 9.88
N THR A 240 -12.65 24.66 8.73
CA THR A 240 -13.85 25.25 8.11
C THR A 240 -15.07 24.48 8.63
N ASN A 241 -16.01 25.23 9.18
CA ASN A 241 -17.32 24.70 9.60
C ASN A 241 -18.13 24.21 8.40
#